data_1e350e4e9a34e3ab4be56980649e112a
#
_entry.id   1e350e4e9a34e3ab4be56980649e112a
#
_cell.length_a   1.000
_cell.length_b   1.000
_cell.length_c   1.000
_cell.angle_alpha   90.00
_cell.angle_beta   90.00
_cell.angle_gamma   90.00
#
_symmetry.space_group_name_H-M   'P 1'
#
loop_
_entity.id
_entity.type
_entity.pdbx_description
1 polymer ?
#
loop_
_entity_poly.entity_id
_entity_poly.type
_entity_poly.pdbx_seq_one_letter_code
_entity_poly.pdbx_strand_id
1 'polypeptide(L)'
;MKIVNYTLISLLTVSLIGCKKDGKVNESGKDSLTAKKDSVVIPEVHKEYYGIYTGDFAGMEKFTDESDGSEFDANVYKKISLKINRITKDSVYGQSIVNGNQRPIRGIFNESSKSFVLDEPGNDKTDGRFEVKLNGDSLTGKWNAFNKSAVKSPLKTLKLTKKEFVYNPNFMLDKDSNLVDWSNPKDFVEKYTDADTGKTESYTTSKNRVASDAVFKLNASKQKLTEKDLKNLRKLDLEIIKNSVFARHGYSFKKETYRNFFEQTDWYIPVSGNVDNELTPMEKENVALLNRFTKYAEDKYDSFGR
;
A
#
# COMPACT_ATOMS: atom_id res chain seq x y z
N MET A 1 44.56 0.81 30.02
CA MET A 1 45.40 1.41 28.97
C MET A 1 44.60 2.52 28.30
N LYS A 2 45.08 3.74 28.46
CA LYS A 2 44.46 4.99 27.96
C LYS A 2 44.64 5.13 26.47
N ILE A 3 43.67 5.74 25.76
CA ILE A 3 43.84 6.52 24.51
C ILE A 3 42.49 7.17 24.26
N VAL A 4 42.27 8.42 24.55
CA VAL A 4 42.53 9.75 23.92
C VAL A 4 41.68 10.05 22.70
N ASN A 5 40.76 11.01 22.91
CA ASN A 5 39.93 11.72 21.95
C ASN A 5 40.74 12.60 21.02
N TYR A 6 40.28 12.77 19.77
CA TYR A 6 40.53 13.98 18.99
C TYR A 6 39.24 14.46 18.32
N THR A 7 38.77 15.59 18.81
CA THR A 7 37.75 16.45 18.23
C THR A 7 38.45 17.36 17.22
N LEU A 8 37.96 17.42 15.98
CA LEU A 8 38.41 18.42 15.02
C LEU A 8 37.23 19.35 14.72
N ILE A 9 37.34 20.58 15.24
CA ILE A 9 36.47 21.72 14.96
C ILE A 9 37.10 22.45 13.79
N SER A 10 36.40 22.59 12.67
CA SER A 10 36.73 23.42 11.54
C SER A 10 35.83 24.64 11.51
N LEU A 11 36.44 25.79 11.83
CA LEU A 11 35.86 27.13 11.80
C LEU A 11 35.96 27.65 10.35
N LEU A 12 34.83 27.97 9.72
CA LEU A 12 34.83 28.65 8.42
C LEU A 12 34.46 30.12 8.62
N THR A 13 35.44 30.97 8.45
CA THR A 13 35.33 32.43 8.49
C THR A 13 34.79 33.00 7.17
N VAL A 14 33.74 33.78 7.30
CA VAL A 14 33.17 34.60 6.22
C VAL A 14 33.99 35.89 6.08
N SER A 15 34.54 36.18 4.91
CA SER A 15 35.15 37.45 4.57
C SER A 15 34.27 38.20 3.59
N LEU A 16 33.69 39.30 4.06
CA LEU A 16 33.05 40.31 3.24
C LEU A 16 34.14 41.29 2.76
N ILE A 17 34.29 41.44 1.47
CA ILE A 17 35.04 42.57 0.87
C ILE A 17 34.09 43.27 -0.08
N GLY A 18 33.66 44.45 0.35
CA GLY A 18 33.08 45.46 -0.52
C GLY A 18 34.15 46.39 -1.04
N CYS A 19 34.07 46.75 -2.32
CA CYS A 19 34.68 47.96 -2.82
C CYS A 19 33.85 48.56 -3.95
N LYS A 20 33.68 49.87 -3.80
CA LYS A 20 32.99 50.82 -4.68
C LYS A 20 33.89 51.35 -5.78
N LYS A 21 33.23 51.68 -6.91
CA LYS A 21 33.34 52.90 -7.75
C LYS A 21 34.25 52.95 -8.96
N ASP A 22 33.57 53.31 -10.01
CA ASP A 22 33.79 54.31 -11.08
C ASP A 22 34.45 53.86 -12.39
N GLY A 23 33.66 53.94 -13.45
CA GLY A 23 34.01 54.70 -14.61
C GLY A 23 34.23 54.02 -15.96
N LYS A 24 33.27 54.28 -16.81
CA LYS A 24 33.31 54.49 -18.29
C LYS A 24 32.89 53.29 -19.20
N VAL A 25 31.85 53.65 -19.89
CA VAL A 25 31.22 53.20 -21.15
C VAL A 25 32.21 52.65 -22.18
N ASN A 26 31.92 51.49 -22.74
CA ASN A 26 31.95 51.27 -24.19
C ASN A 26 30.97 50.13 -24.54
N GLU A 27 30.05 50.42 -25.44
CA GLU A 27 29.13 49.55 -26.11
C GLU A 27 29.87 48.48 -26.90
N SER A 28 29.46 47.22 -26.69
CA SER A 28 29.49 46.23 -27.75
C SER A 28 28.42 45.16 -27.40
N GLY A 29 27.34 45.18 -28.15
CA GLY A 29 26.22 44.29 -27.99
C GLY A 29 26.63 42.83 -28.17
N LYS A 30 26.23 42.01 -27.18
CA LYS A 30 25.90 40.63 -27.38
C LYS A 30 24.55 40.40 -26.67
N ASP A 31 23.50 40.46 -27.46
CA ASP A 31 22.20 39.93 -27.10
C ASP A 31 22.36 38.45 -26.67
N SER A 32 22.40 38.27 -25.38
CA SER A 32 22.16 36.97 -24.80
C SER A 32 20.64 36.71 -24.87
N LEU A 33 20.18 36.24 -26.01
CA LEU A 33 18.87 35.63 -26.15
C LEU A 33 18.82 34.38 -25.25
N THR A 34 18.44 34.58 -24.00
CA THR A 34 17.88 33.50 -23.18
C THR A 34 16.60 33.05 -23.88
N ALA A 35 16.74 32.09 -24.78
CA ALA A 35 15.58 31.39 -25.35
C ALA A 35 14.80 30.82 -24.18
N LYS A 36 13.69 31.46 -23.80
CA LYS A 36 12.62 30.82 -23.08
C LYS A 36 12.27 29.61 -23.91
N LYS A 37 12.61 28.43 -23.41
CA LYS A 37 12.16 27.14 -23.93
C LYS A 37 10.66 27.14 -23.70
N ASP A 38 9.88 27.59 -24.65
CA ASP A 38 8.43 27.48 -24.63
C ASP A 38 8.15 25.96 -24.49
N SER A 39 7.67 25.59 -23.33
CA SER A 39 7.24 24.21 -23.10
C SER A 39 6.04 23.97 -24.02
N VAL A 40 6.23 23.21 -25.08
CA VAL A 40 5.17 22.79 -25.98
C VAL A 40 4.14 22.05 -25.14
N VAL A 41 3.01 22.68 -24.89
CA VAL A 41 1.88 22.04 -24.20
C VAL A 41 1.30 21.00 -25.14
N ILE A 42 1.58 19.71 -24.86
CA ILE A 42 1.01 18.61 -25.62
C ILE A 42 -0.46 18.46 -25.21
N PRO A 43 -1.41 18.62 -26.15
CA PRO A 43 -2.84 18.52 -25.86
C PRO A 43 -3.22 17.18 -25.23
N GLU A 44 -4.08 17.24 -24.23
CA GLU A 44 -4.68 16.07 -23.61
C GLU A 44 -5.95 15.66 -24.36
N VAL A 45 -6.16 14.36 -24.51
CA VAL A 45 -7.30 13.73 -25.17
C VAL A 45 -7.91 12.69 -24.24
N HIS A 46 -9.14 12.25 -24.53
CA HIS A 46 -9.81 11.16 -23.83
C HIS A 46 -9.86 11.33 -22.29
N LYS A 47 -10.17 12.55 -21.83
CA LYS A 47 -10.27 12.87 -20.40
C LYS A 47 -11.38 12.07 -19.70
N GLU A 48 -12.37 11.59 -20.43
CA GLU A 48 -13.42 10.69 -19.95
C GLU A 48 -12.89 9.37 -19.38
N TYR A 49 -11.68 8.94 -19.80
CA TYR A 49 -11.02 7.73 -19.29
C TYR A 49 -10.12 7.98 -18.08
N TYR A 50 -9.96 9.24 -17.67
CA TYR A 50 -9.19 9.54 -16.46
C TYR A 50 -9.92 9.03 -15.22
N GLY A 51 -9.17 8.65 -14.21
CA GLY A 51 -9.70 8.20 -12.93
C GLY A 51 -9.00 6.98 -12.37
N ILE A 52 -9.60 6.41 -11.36
CA ILE A 52 -9.11 5.24 -10.65
C ILE A 52 -9.94 4.03 -11.06
N TYR A 53 -9.28 2.99 -11.56
CA TYR A 53 -9.88 1.70 -11.84
C TYR A 53 -9.36 0.72 -10.79
N THR A 54 -10.24 0.18 -9.94
CA THR A 54 -9.85 -0.70 -8.85
C THR A 54 -10.63 -2.01 -8.87
N GLY A 55 -10.00 -3.07 -8.38
CA GLY A 55 -10.59 -4.40 -8.35
C GLY A 55 -9.53 -5.49 -8.21
N ASP A 56 -9.84 -6.66 -8.77
CA ASP A 56 -9.05 -7.87 -8.60
C ASP A 56 -7.81 -7.91 -9.49
N PHE A 57 -6.72 -8.35 -8.89
CA PHE A 57 -5.45 -8.66 -9.50
C PHE A 57 -5.09 -10.10 -9.10
N ALA A 58 -5.45 -11.05 -9.93
CA ALA A 58 -5.41 -12.47 -9.64
C ALA A 58 -4.30 -13.18 -10.40
N GLY A 59 -3.57 -14.04 -9.70
CA GLY A 59 -2.53 -14.88 -10.30
C GLY A 59 -2.47 -16.24 -9.65
N MET A 60 -2.01 -17.24 -10.40
CA MET A 60 -1.80 -18.60 -9.92
C MET A 60 -0.51 -18.66 -9.12
N GLU A 61 -0.54 -19.20 -7.91
CA GLU A 61 0.62 -19.47 -7.07
C GLU A 61 0.62 -20.94 -6.63
N LYS A 62 1.83 -21.51 -6.49
CA LYS A 62 2.01 -22.86 -5.95
C LYS A 62 2.05 -22.82 -4.43
N PHE A 63 1.38 -23.79 -3.83
CA PHE A 63 1.37 -24.04 -2.40
C PHE A 63 1.76 -25.47 -2.14
N THR A 64 2.29 -25.73 -0.95
CA THR A 64 2.58 -27.07 -0.45
C THR A 64 1.63 -27.35 0.70
N ASP A 65 0.93 -28.49 0.66
CA ASP A 65 0.14 -28.96 1.78
C ASP A 65 1.10 -29.45 2.88
N GLU A 66 1.00 -28.86 4.07
CA GLU A 66 1.90 -29.20 5.19
C GLU A 66 1.61 -30.59 5.77
N SER A 67 0.46 -31.19 5.49
CA SER A 67 0.06 -32.48 6.03
C SER A 67 0.69 -33.66 5.29
N ASP A 68 0.85 -33.57 3.97
CA ASP A 68 1.34 -34.67 3.14
C ASP A 68 2.44 -34.27 2.17
N GLY A 69 2.82 -32.97 2.12
CA GLY A 69 3.85 -32.44 1.25
C GLY A 69 3.42 -32.31 -0.21
N SER A 70 2.15 -32.52 -0.54
CA SER A 70 1.66 -32.37 -1.91
C SER A 70 1.67 -30.93 -2.38
N GLU A 71 1.96 -30.70 -3.66
CA GLU A 71 1.91 -29.36 -4.27
C GLU A 71 0.57 -29.16 -4.99
N PHE A 72 -0.03 -27.98 -4.82
CA PHE A 72 -1.23 -27.58 -5.55
C PHE A 72 -1.15 -26.13 -5.99
N ASP A 73 -1.87 -25.80 -7.07
CA ASP A 73 -1.96 -24.44 -7.58
C ASP A 73 -3.28 -23.79 -7.13
N ALA A 74 -3.21 -22.56 -6.63
CA ALA A 74 -4.40 -21.78 -6.27
C ALA A 74 -4.31 -20.34 -6.75
N ASN A 75 -5.47 -19.76 -7.07
CA ASN A 75 -5.55 -18.33 -7.39
C ASN A 75 -5.37 -17.48 -6.12
N VAL A 76 -4.43 -16.57 -6.19
CA VAL A 76 -4.22 -15.53 -5.17
C VAL A 76 -4.77 -14.21 -5.70
N TYR A 77 -5.69 -13.63 -4.95
CA TYR A 77 -6.32 -12.36 -5.27
C TYR A 77 -5.69 -11.24 -4.42
N LYS A 78 -5.38 -10.13 -5.06
CA LYS A 78 -4.95 -8.88 -4.41
C LYS A 78 -5.79 -7.74 -4.99
N LYS A 79 -6.01 -6.70 -4.21
CA LYS A 79 -6.66 -5.50 -4.73
C LYS A 79 -5.62 -4.58 -5.37
N ILE A 80 -5.88 -4.15 -6.60
CA ILE A 80 -5.05 -3.18 -7.31
C ILE A 80 -5.89 -1.96 -7.69
N SER A 81 -5.23 -0.79 -7.75
CA SER A 81 -5.76 0.39 -8.43
C SER A 81 -4.84 0.77 -9.58
N LEU A 82 -5.39 0.93 -10.77
CA LEU A 82 -4.75 1.59 -11.91
C LEU A 82 -5.34 2.99 -12.01
N LYS A 83 -4.51 4.01 -11.82
CA LYS A 83 -4.91 5.42 -11.96
C LYS A 83 -4.41 5.94 -13.29
N ILE A 84 -5.33 6.37 -14.18
CA ILE A 84 -5.02 7.05 -15.43
C ILE A 84 -5.13 8.55 -15.19
N ASN A 85 -4.01 9.26 -15.33
CA ASN A 85 -3.90 10.68 -15.00
C ASN A 85 -3.88 11.58 -16.24
N ARG A 86 -3.32 11.08 -17.35
CA ARG A 86 -3.11 11.87 -18.55
C ARG A 86 -3.04 10.97 -19.78
N ILE A 87 -3.74 11.36 -20.84
CA ILE A 87 -3.67 10.75 -22.15
C ILE A 87 -3.36 11.87 -23.16
N THR A 88 -2.35 11.65 -23.98
CA THR A 88 -2.03 12.47 -25.14
C THR A 88 -2.19 11.64 -26.40
N LYS A 89 -2.05 12.24 -27.58
CA LYS A 89 -2.09 11.49 -28.85
C LYS A 89 -1.18 10.26 -28.86
N ASP A 90 0.01 10.38 -28.24
CA ASP A 90 1.08 9.38 -28.36
C ASP A 90 1.43 8.68 -27.03
N SER A 91 0.83 9.06 -25.93
CA SER A 91 1.21 8.51 -24.62
C SER A 91 0.10 8.55 -23.59
N VAL A 92 0.10 7.55 -22.72
CA VAL A 92 -0.71 7.47 -21.50
C VAL A 92 0.21 7.51 -20.29
N TYR A 93 -0.22 8.21 -19.25
CA TYR A 93 0.51 8.32 -17.98
C TYR A 93 -0.44 8.01 -16.82
N GLY A 94 0.07 7.28 -15.86
CA GLY A 94 -0.71 6.88 -14.70
C GLY A 94 0.13 6.26 -13.61
N GLN A 95 -0.51 5.49 -12.75
CA GLN A 95 0.12 4.77 -11.64
C GLN A 95 -0.57 3.43 -11.42
N SER A 96 0.20 2.40 -11.09
CA SER A 96 -0.28 1.17 -10.47
C SER A 96 -0.08 1.24 -8.96
N ILE A 97 -1.08 0.79 -8.18
CA ILE A 97 -1.04 0.82 -6.72
C ILE A 97 -1.50 -0.56 -6.23
N VAL A 98 -0.56 -1.34 -5.72
CA VAL A 98 -0.81 -2.71 -5.25
C VAL A 98 0.20 -3.10 -4.17
N ASN A 99 -0.24 -3.83 -3.14
CA ASN A 99 0.61 -4.33 -2.04
C ASN A 99 1.45 -3.23 -1.34
N GLY A 100 0.92 -2.01 -1.24
CA GLY A 100 1.61 -0.87 -0.66
C GLY A 100 2.69 -0.26 -1.55
N ASN A 101 2.84 -0.74 -2.77
CA ASN A 101 3.73 -0.15 -3.77
C ASN A 101 2.91 0.75 -4.69
N GLN A 102 3.49 1.89 -5.01
CA GLN A 102 2.95 2.84 -5.98
C GLN A 102 4.01 3.04 -7.08
N ARG A 103 3.66 2.64 -8.31
CA ARG A 103 4.56 2.67 -9.47
C ARG A 103 4.00 3.62 -10.52
N PRO A 104 4.80 4.50 -11.11
CA PRO A 104 4.39 5.19 -12.31
C PRO A 104 4.21 4.18 -13.45
N ILE A 105 3.20 4.39 -14.28
CA ILE A 105 3.01 3.63 -15.52
C ILE A 105 2.98 4.58 -16.71
N ARG A 106 3.53 4.13 -17.81
CA ARG A 106 3.51 4.85 -19.08
C ARG A 106 3.24 3.89 -20.23
N GLY A 107 2.52 4.37 -21.23
CA GLY A 107 2.26 3.52 -22.39
C GLY A 107 1.45 4.22 -23.46
N ILE A 108 0.64 3.45 -24.18
CA ILE A 108 -0.17 3.90 -25.31
C ILE A 108 -1.63 3.49 -25.14
N PHE A 109 -2.52 4.26 -25.76
CA PHE A 109 -3.93 3.93 -25.90
C PHE A 109 -4.25 3.73 -27.39
N ASN A 110 -4.90 2.62 -27.69
CA ASN A 110 -5.42 2.34 -29.01
C ASN A 110 -6.94 2.64 -29.00
N GLU A 111 -7.32 3.69 -29.72
CA GLU A 111 -8.70 4.18 -29.75
C GLU A 111 -9.65 3.18 -30.43
N SER A 112 -9.22 2.52 -31.51
CA SER A 112 -10.04 1.59 -32.26
C SER A 112 -10.44 0.35 -31.47
N SER A 113 -9.50 -0.19 -30.69
CA SER A 113 -9.72 -1.37 -29.83
C SER A 113 -10.11 -1.01 -28.41
N LYS A 114 -10.04 0.27 -28.02
CA LYS A 114 -10.19 0.79 -26.65
C LYS A 114 -9.29 0.04 -25.67
N SER A 115 -8.02 -0.16 -26.03
CA SER A 115 -7.06 -0.91 -25.23
C SER A 115 -5.86 -0.06 -24.83
N PHE A 116 -5.34 -0.35 -23.64
CA PHE A 116 -4.12 0.25 -23.11
C PHE A 116 -3.02 -0.81 -23.05
N VAL A 117 -1.81 -0.41 -23.42
CA VAL A 117 -0.57 -1.12 -23.10
C VAL A 117 0.26 -0.20 -22.24
N LEU A 118 0.45 -0.56 -20.97
CA LEU A 118 1.06 0.30 -19.97
C LEU A 118 2.23 -0.44 -19.30
N ASP A 119 3.39 0.18 -19.28
CA ASP A 119 4.61 -0.37 -18.69
C ASP A 119 4.92 0.30 -17.35
N GLU A 120 5.29 -0.49 -16.36
CA GLU A 120 6.02 -0.04 -15.18
C GLU A 120 7.47 0.26 -15.57
N PRO A 121 8.26 1.00 -14.74
CA PRO A 121 9.58 1.52 -15.17
C PRO A 121 10.60 0.45 -15.58
N GLY A 122 10.46 -0.79 -15.13
CA GLY A 122 11.41 -1.89 -15.39
C GLY A 122 12.69 -1.82 -14.53
N ASN A 123 12.72 -0.97 -13.53
CA ASN A 123 13.85 -0.81 -12.62
C ASN A 123 13.70 -1.63 -11.32
N ASP A 124 12.55 -2.29 -11.13
CA ASP A 124 12.31 -3.24 -10.04
C ASP A 124 12.05 -4.62 -10.62
N LYS A 125 12.53 -5.64 -9.93
CA LYS A 125 12.37 -7.05 -10.35
C LYS A 125 10.92 -7.51 -10.45
N THR A 126 10.00 -6.79 -9.80
CA THR A 126 8.56 -7.08 -9.77
C THR A 126 7.75 -6.22 -10.76
N ASP A 127 8.42 -5.40 -11.58
CA ASP A 127 7.76 -4.59 -12.60
C ASP A 127 7.30 -5.43 -13.80
N GLY A 128 6.28 -4.93 -14.49
CA GLY A 128 5.70 -5.63 -15.64
C GLY A 128 4.90 -4.72 -16.56
N ARG A 129 4.19 -5.36 -17.47
CA ARG A 129 3.34 -4.75 -18.49
C ARG A 129 1.89 -5.10 -18.28
N PHE A 130 1.05 -4.10 -18.27
CA PHE A 130 -0.41 -4.21 -18.33
C PHE A 130 -0.88 -4.16 -19.78
N GLU A 131 -1.68 -5.12 -20.20
CA GLU A 131 -2.42 -5.14 -21.45
C GLU A 131 -3.90 -5.24 -21.11
N VAL A 132 -4.62 -4.12 -21.17
CA VAL A 132 -5.99 -4.03 -20.67
C VAL A 132 -6.92 -3.37 -21.69
N LYS A 133 -8.18 -3.79 -21.69
CA LYS A 133 -9.24 -3.28 -22.57
C LYS A 133 -10.32 -2.60 -21.74
N LEU A 134 -10.73 -1.42 -22.20
CA LEU A 134 -11.81 -0.66 -21.62
C LEU A 134 -13.16 -1.10 -22.23
N ASN A 135 -14.14 -1.36 -21.36
CA ASN A 135 -15.53 -1.63 -21.74
C ASN A 135 -16.46 -0.89 -20.76
N GLY A 136 -17.00 0.26 -21.20
CA GLY A 136 -17.68 1.18 -20.29
C GLY A 136 -16.74 1.61 -19.15
N ASP A 137 -17.17 1.42 -17.92
CA ASP A 137 -16.38 1.72 -16.72
C ASP A 137 -15.49 0.55 -16.25
N SER A 138 -15.45 -0.54 -17.02
CA SER A 138 -14.65 -1.72 -16.68
C SER A 138 -13.34 -1.75 -17.46
N LEU A 139 -12.25 -2.10 -16.77
CA LEU A 139 -10.93 -2.30 -17.35
C LEU A 139 -10.50 -3.75 -17.06
N THR A 140 -10.41 -4.57 -18.11
CA THR A 140 -10.10 -6.00 -18.00
C THR A 140 -8.89 -6.37 -18.84
N GLY A 141 -8.10 -7.34 -18.39
CA GLY A 141 -6.93 -7.80 -19.13
C GLY A 141 -5.94 -8.57 -18.30
N LYS A 142 -4.66 -8.41 -18.63
CA LYS A 142 -3.58 -9.15 -18.01
C LYS A 142 -2.39 -8.24 -17.69
N TRP A 143 -1.59 -8.69 -16.75
CA TRP A 143 -0.27 -8.16 -16.42
C TRP A 143 0.75 -9.27 -16.60
N ASN A 144 1.89 -8.96 -17.23
CA ASN A 144 3.01 -9.87 -17.44
C ASN A 144 4.25 -9.27 -16.77
N ALA A 145 4.89 -10.03 -15.89
CA ALA A 145 6.17 -9.64 -15.30
C ALA A 145 7.26 -9.52 -16.37
N PHE A 146 8.11 -8.49 -16.28
CA PHE A 146 9.31 -8.41 -17.13
C PHE A 146 10.31 -9.49 -16.75
N ASN A 147 10.49 -9.74 -15.46
CA ASN A 147 11.31 -10.84 -14.95
C ASN A 147 10.42 -11.94 -14.35
N LYS A 148 10.12 -12.95 -15.16
CA LYS A 148 9.21 -14.04 -14.76
C LYS A 148 9.73 -14.88 -13.61
N SER A 149 11.05 -15.00 -13.45
CA SER A 149 11.65 -15.78 -12.37
C SER A 149 11.70 -15.05 -11.02
N ALA A 150 11.47 -13.74 -11.02
CA ALA A 150 11.54 -12.93 -9.81
C ALA A 150 10.23 -12.86 -9.02
N VAL A 151 9.14 -13.39 -9.58
CA VAL A 151 7.78 -13.32 -8.99
C VAL A 151 7.13 -14.70 -8.99
N LYS A 152 6.36 -14.99 -7.94
CA LYS A 152 5.64 -16.27 -7.82
C LYS A 152 4.60 -16.46 -8.92
N SER A 153 3.95 -15.36 -9.34
CA SER A 153 2.88 -15.34 -10.33
C SER A 153 3.25 -14.38 -11.47
N PRO A 154 3.94 -14.85 -12.53
CA PRO A 154 4.44 -13.99 -13.61
C PRO A 154 3.36 -13.51 -14.58
N LEU A 155 2.21 -14.15 -14.58
CA LEU A 155 1.01 -13.77 -15.32
C LEU A 155 -0.13 -13.56 -14.35
N LYS A 156 -0.78 -12.38 -14.41
CA LYS A 156 -1.95 -12.07 -13.60
C LYS A 156 -3.06 -11.50 -14.47
N THR A 157 -4.29 -11.76 -14.08
CA THR A 157 -5.49 -11.19 -14.70
C THR A 157 -6.00 -10.00 -13.90
N LEU A 158 -6.64 -9.06 -14.59
CA LEU A 158 -7.25 -7.88 -13.99
C LEU A 158 -8.73 -7.80 -14.35
N LYS A 159 -9.53 -7.50 -13.32
CA LYS A 159 -10.95 -7.13 -13.48
C LYS A 159 -11.20 -5.92 -12.58
N LEU A 160 -11.16 -4.74 -13.18
CA LEU A 160 -11.24 -3.47 -12.48
C LEU A 160 -12.48 -2.71 -12.91
N THR A 161 -13.01 -1.89 -12.00
CA THR A 161 -14.11 -0.97 -12.27
C THR A 161 -13.68 0.44 -11.91
N LYS A 162 -14.09 1.42 -12.73
CA LYS A 162 -13.87 2.84 -12.46
C LYS A 162 -14.61 3.24 -11.19
N LYS A 163 -13.88 3.79 -10.21
CA LYS A 163 -14.45 4.27 -8.95
C LYS A 163 -13.90 5.65 -8.64
N GLU A 164 -14.74 6.47 -8.02
CA GLU A 164 -14.32 7.73 -7.44
C GLU A 164 -13.88 7.48 -6.00
N PHE A 165 -12.70 7.98 -5.63
CA PHE A 165 -12.26 7.94 -4.25
C PHE A 165 -12.83 9.16 -3.50
N VAL A 166 -13.65 8.88 -2.49
CA VAL A 166 -14.19 9.90 -1.58
C VAL A 166 -13.94 9.46 -0.14
N TYR A 167 -13.26 10.30 0.63
CA TYR A 167 -13.11 10.06 2.06
C TYR A 167 -14.48 10.02 2.74
N ASN A 168 -14.73 8.94 3.47
CA ASN A 168 -15.96 8.80 4.26
C ASN A 168 -15.65 8.23 5.66
N PRO A 169 -15.78 9.04 6.73
CA PRO A 169 -15.49 8.60 8.10
C PRO A 169 -16.45 7.54 8.61
N ASN A 170 -17.58 7.29 7.93
CA ASN A 170 -18.57 6.29 8.35
C ASN A 170 -18.23 4.86 7.97
N PHE A 171 -17.30 4.66 7.05
CA PHE A 171 -16.92 3.30 6.64
C PHE A 171 -16.36 2.49 7.81
N MET A 172 -16.84 1.25 7.93
CA MET A 172 -16.41 0.26 8.91
C MET A 172 -16.14 -1.07 8.19
N LEU A 173 -15.48 -2.00 8.85
CA LEU A 173 -15.45 -3.38 8.39
C LEU A 173 -16.86 -3.96 8.40
N ASP A 174 -17.16 -4.83 7.44
CA ASP A 174 -18.43 -5.54 7.38
C ASP A 174 -18.52 -6.53 8.56
N LYS A 175 -19.71 -6.72 9.12
CA LYS A 175 -19.90 -7.54 10.32
C LYS A 175 -19.62 -9.03 10.13
N ASP A 176 -19.63 -9.48 8.88
CA ASP A 176 -19.28 -10.83 8.43
C ASP A 176 -17.82 -10.94 8.01
N SER A 177 -17.02 -9.86 8.15
CA SER A 177 -15.59 -9.89 7.88
C SER A 177 -14.89 -10.92 8.76
N ASN A 178 -13.99 -11.70 8.18
CA ASN A 178 -13.15 -12.61 8.93
C ASN A 178 -12.19 -11.84 9.85
N LEU A 179 -12.21 -12.14 11.14
CA LEU A 179 -11.40 -11.45 12.17
C LEU A 179 -10.05 -12.13 12.44
N VAL A 180 -9.65 -13.09 11.61
CA VAL A 180 -8.40 -13.85 11.74
C VAL A 180 -7.28 -13.24 10.93
N ASP A 181 -6.11 -13.07 11.53
CA ASP A 181 -4.87 -12.73 10.82
C ASP A 181 -4.19 -13.99 10.30
N TRP A 182 -4.55 -14.42 9.12
CA TRP A 182 -3.99 -15.60 8.46
C TRP A 182 -2.54 -15.42 7.97
N SER A 183 -2.00 -14.19 7.97
CA SER A 183 -0.68 -13.88 7.41
C SER A 183 0.48 -14.12 8.36
N ASN A 184 0.21 -14.30 9.65
CA ASN A 184 1.27 -14.46 10.66
C ASN A 184 0.89 -15.52 11.70
N PRO A 185 0.81 -16.80 11.33
CA PRO A 185 0.62 -17.87 12.28
C PRO A 185 1.79 -17.95 13.25
N LYS A 186 1.52 -18.45 14.45
CA LYS A 186 2.52 -18.70 15.48
C LYS A 186 2.39 -20.12 16.00
N ASP A 187 3.52 -20.80 16.09
CA ASP A 187 3.58 -22.16 16.59
C ASP A 187 3.58 -22.20 18.12
N PHE A 188 2.80 -23.10 18.67
CA PHE A 188 2.69 -23.39 20.09
C PHE A 188 2.94 -24.88 20.31
N VAL A 189 3.77 -25.22 21.29
CA VAL A 189 3.95 -26.59 21.75
C VAL A 189 2.88 -26.90 22.79
N GLU A 190 2.00 -27.83 22.47
CA GLU A 190 0.96 -28.34 23.35
C GLU A 190 1.34 -29.73 23.85
N LYS A 191 0.85 -30.10 25.02
CA LYS A 191 1.06 -31.42 25.62
C LYS A 191 -0.28 -32.11 25.77
N TYR A 192 -0.32 -33.35 25.37
CA TYR A 192 -1.44 -34.25 25.59
C TYR A 192 -0.99 -35.40 26.46
N THR A 193 -1.76 -35.69 27.53
CA THR A 193 -1.51 -36.85 28.37
C THR A 193 -2.63 -37.85 28.09
N ASP A 194 -2.25 -39.00 27.57
CA ASP A 194 -3.17 -40.10 27.32
C ASP A 194 -3.72 -40.60 28.65
N ALA A 195 -5.06 -40.66 28.78
CA ALA A 195 -5.74 -40.98 30.02
C ALA A 195 -5.59 -42.46 30.42
N ASP A 196 -5.41 -43.34 29.45
CA ASP A 196 -5.35 -44.79 29.69
C ASP A 196 -3.91 -45.23 30.00
N THR A 197 -2.94 -44.66 29.36
CA THR A 197 -1.53 -45.04 29.50
C THR A 197 -0.73 -44.13 30.42
N GLY A 198 -1.25 -42.94 30.75
CA GLY A 198 -0.54 -41.88 31.50
C GLY A 198 0.65 -41.27 30.76
N LYS A 199 0.87 -41.61 29.48
CA LYS A 199 1.98 -41.12 28.68
C LYS A 199 1.70 -39.71 28.17
N THR A 200 2.65 -38.81 28.35
CA THR A 200 2.57 -37.43 27.87
C THR A 200 3.36 -37.28 26.55
N GLU A 201 2.71 -36.81 25.55
CA GLU A 201 3.30 -36.47 24.24
C GLU A 201 3.18 -34.99 23.99
N SER A 202 4.16 -34.42 23.21
CA SER A 202 4.16 -33.03 22.80
C SER A 202 3.91 -32.95 21.30
N TYR A 203 3.05 -32.02 20.89
CA TYR A 203 2.82 -31.73 19.48
C TYR A 203 2.84 -30.22 19.26
N THR A 204 3.20 -29.79 18.03
CA THR A 204 3.17 -28.40 17.63
C THR A 204 1.85 -28.09 16.93
N THR A 205 1.19 -27.02 17.34
CA THR A 205 -0.01 -26.49 16.69
C THR A 205 0.20 -25.04 16.28
N SER A 206 -0.19 -24.71 15.07
CA SER A 206 -0.11 -23.34 14.55
C SER A 206 -1.41 -22.60 14.86
N LYS A 207 -1.30 -21.39 15.45
CA LYS A 207 -2.46 -20.56 15.82
C LYS A 207 -2.33 -19.18 15.24
N ASN A 208 -3.45 -18.57 14.88
CA ASN A 208 -3.54 -17.24 14.32
C ASN A 208 -4.03 -16.21 15.33
N ARG A 209 -3.63 -14.96 15.17
CA ARG A 209 -4.18 -13.84 15.96
C ARG A 209 -5.64 -13.62 15.56
N VAL A 210 -6.48 -13.32 16.56
CA VAL A 210 -7.91 -13.08 16.35
C VAL A 210 -8.29 -11.74 16.94
N ALA A 211 -8.91 -10.89 16.14
CA ALA A 211 -9.55 -9.67 16.61
C ALA A 211 -10.90 -9.97 17.27
N SER A 212 -11.43 -8.99 18.00
CA SER A 212 -12.75 -9.05 18.61
C SER A 212 -13.74 -8.11 17.88
N ASP A 213 -15.02 -8.24 18.24
CA ASP A 213 -16.10 -7.37 17.73
C ASP A 213 -15.89 -5.87 18.03
N ALA A 214 -14.89 -5.51 18.82
CA ALA A 214 -14.57 -4.11 19.08
C ALA A 214 -14.25 -3.33 17.80
N VAL A 215 -13.68 -4.00 16.78
CA VAL A 215 -13.35 -3.42 15.48
C VAL A 215 -14.57 -2.97 14.69
N PHE A 216 -15.77 -3.50 14.99
CA PHE A 216 -17.04 -3.08 14.41
C PHE A 216 -17.75 -1.97 15.19
N LYS A 217 -17.25 -1.64 16.40
CA LYS A 217 -17.92 -0.71 17.34
C LYS A 217 -17.16 0.61 17.48
N LEU A 218 -15.84 0.57 17.41
CA LEU A 218 -14.99 1.75 17.62
C LEU A 218 -14.56 2.37 16.29
N ASN A 219 -14.97 3.61 16.08
CA ASN A 219 -14.63 4.35 14.87
C ASN A 219 -13.75 5.56 15.19
N ALA A 220 -12.45 5.41 15.02
CA ALA A 220 -11.44 6.44 15.30
C ALA A 220 -11.49 7.66 14.36
N SER A 221 -12.28 7.62 13.28
CA SER A 221 -12.51 8.76 12.38
C SER A 221 -13.75 9.58 12.74
N LYS A 222 -14.64 9.06 13.64
CA LYS A 222 -15.89 9.71 13.99
C LYS A 222 -15.97 10.18 15.43
N GLN A 223 -15.27 9.51 16.34
CA GLN A 223 -15.35 9.76 17.77
C GLN A 223 -13.96 9.92 18.35
N LYS A 224 -13.85 10.82 19.34
CA LYS A 224 -12.66 10.92 20.17
C LYS A 224 -12.59 9.70 21.09
N LEU A 225 -11.53 8.90 20.92
CA LEU A 225 -11.28 7.72 21.74
C LEU A 225 -10.70 8.11 23.10
N THR A 226 -11.02 7.34 24.12
CA THR A 226 -10.51 7.48 25.47
C THR A 226 -9.74 6.24 25.91
N GLU A 227 -8.92 6.35 26.97
CA GLU A 227 -8.23 5.19 27.53
C GLU A 227 -9.20 4.10 27.99
N LYS A 228 -10.40 4.49 28.47
CA LYS A 228 -11.45 3.55 28.89
C LYS A 228 -11.92 2.68 27.72
N ASP A 229 -11.98 3.24 26.50
CA ASP A 229 -12.40 2.50 25.31
C ASP A 229 -11.36 1.46 24.87
N LEU A 230 -10.07 1.67 25.20
CA LEU A 230 -8.97 0.90 24.64
C LEU A 230 -8.32 -0.09 25.62
N LYS A 231 -8.46 0.11 26.94
CA LYS A 231 -7.67 -0.62 27.98
C LYS A 231 -7.81 -2.14 27.97
N ASN A 232 -8.90 -2.68 27.45
CA ASN A 232 -9.20 -4.12 27.45
C ASN A 232 -9.18 -4.73 26.03
N LEU A 233 -8.74 -3.96 25.04
CA LEU A 233 -8.68 -4.42 23.67
C LEU A 233 -7.43 -5.27 23.42
N ARG A 234 -7.57 -6.25 22.53
CA ARG A 234 -6.45 -7.05 22.02
C ARG A 234 -5.53 -6.16 21.16
N LYS A 235 -4.30 -6.53 21.05
CA LYS A 235 -3.35 -5.81 20.21
C LYS A 235 -3.82 -5.73 18.76
N LEU A 236 -4.35 -6.82 18.21
CA LEU A 236 -4.89 -6.83 16.85
C LEU A 236 -6.10 -5.91 16.70
N ASP A 237 -6.99 -5.81 17.72
CA ASP A 237 -8.12 -4.85 17.68
C ASP A 237 -7.62 -3.42 17.51
N LEU A 238 -6.64 -3.03 18.34
CA LEU A 238 -6.05 -1.69 18.30
C LEU A 238 -5.38 -1.40 16.96
N GLU A 239 -4.67 -2.39 16.41
CA GLU A 239 -4.04 -2.30 15.09
C GLU A 239 -5.08 -2.11 13.98
N ILE A 240 -6.18 -2.86 13.98
CA ILE A 240 -7.24 -2.75 12.98
C ILE A 240 -7.97 -1.41 13.09
N ILE A 241 -8.38 -1.00 14.30
CA ILE A 241 -9.05 0.28 14.54
C ILE A 241 -8.17 1.45 14.06
N LYS A 242 -6.88 1.42 14.36
CA LYS A 242 -5.93 2.40 13.86
C LYS A 242 -5.84 2.40 12.34
N ASN A 243 -5.62 1.24 11.75
CA ASN A 243 -5.43 1.13 10.30
C ASN A 243 -6.72 1.38 9.52
N SER A 244 -7.91 1.25 10.12
CA SER A 244 -9.18 1.69 9.53
C SER A 244 -9.19 3.19 9.23
N VAL A 245 -8.53 4.02 10.05
CA VAL A 245 -8.34 5.45 9.75
C VAL A 245 -7.59 5.61 8.43
N PHE A 246 -6.45 4.98 8.30
CA PHE A 246 -5.63 5.05 7.09
C PHE A 246 -6.33 4.46 5.86
N ALA A 247 -7.08 3.36 6.03
CA ALA A 247 -7.86 2.75 4.94
C ALA A 247 -8.93 3.69 4.39
N ARG A 248 -9.62 4.45 5.25
CA ARG A 248 -10.62 5.47 4.83
C ARG A 248 -10.01 6.60 4.00
N HIS A 249 -8.74 6.92 4.23
CA HIS A 249 -7.96 7.86 3.42
C HIS A 249 -7.30 7.21 2.20
N GLY A 250 -7.59 5.93 1.91
CA GLY A 250 -7.06 5.23 0.74
C GLY A 250 -5.57 4.85 0.83
N TYR A 251 -5.04 4.69 2.04
CA TYR A 251 -3.67 4.23 2.23
C TYR A 251 -3.47 2.81 1.70
N SER A 252 -2.45 2.60 0.89
CA SER A 252 -2.07 1.28 0.37
C SER A 252 -1.15 0.56 1.34
N PHE A 253 -1.64 -0.52 1.95
CA PHE A 253 -0.91 -1.25 2.99
C PHE A 253 0.18 -2.15 2.44
N LYS A 254 1.40 -2.08 3.04
CA LYS A 254 2.50 -3.03 2.77
C LYS A 254 2.33 -4.34 3.54
N LYS A 255 1.84 -4.27 4.79
CA LYS A 255 1.64 -5.45 5.61
C LYS A 255 0.42 -6.23 5.13
N GLU A 256 0.62 -7.52 4.92
CA GLU A 256 -0.43 -8.44 4.47
C GLU A 256 -1.58 -8.56 5.48
N THR A 257 -1.27 -8.58 6.79
CA THR A 257 -2.27 -8.51 7.85
C THR A 257 -3.36 -7.47 7.55
N TYR A 258 -2.96 -6.21 7.29
CA TYR A 258 -3.95 -5.13 7.09
C TYR A 258 -4.61 -5.22 5.72
N ARG A 259 -3.90 -5.70 4.69
CA ARG A 259 -4.52 -5.95 3.39
C ARG A 259 -5.65 -6.98 3.50
N ASN A 260 -5.43 -8.07 4.22
CA ASN A 260 -6.42 -9.12 4.39
C ASN A 260 -7.70 -8.62 5.06
N PHE A 261 -7.62 -7.61 5.94
CA PHE A 261 -8.81 -6.98 6.53
C PHE A 261 -9.49 -5.98 5.60
N PHE A 262 -8.74 -5.16 4.84
CA PHE A 262 -9.35 -4.06 4.09
C PHE A 262 -9.61 -4.38 2.62
N GLU A 263 -8.79 -5.21 1.97
CA GLU A 263 -8.95 -5.53 0.54
C GLU A 263 -10.25 -6.30 0.25
N GLN A 264 -10.82 -7.01 1.24
CA GLN A 264 -12.10 -7.68 1.10
C GLN A 264 -13.32 -6.73 1.16
N THR A 265 -13.14 -5.49 1.62
CA THR A 265 -14.24 -4.52 1.72
C THR A 265 -14.46 -3.80 0.38
N ASP A 266 -15.73 -3.51 0.05
CA ASP A 266 -16.09 -2.81 -1.21
C ASP A 266 -15.69 -1.33 -1.22
N TRP A 267 -15.63 -0.71 -0.04
CA TRP A 267 -15.35 0.72 0.09
C TRP A 267 -13.85 1.05 0.05
N TYR A 268 -12.97 0.09 0.32
CA TYR A 268 -11.54 0.35 0.34
C TYR A 268 -10.98 0.46 -1.07
N ILE A 269 -10.39 1.62 -1.38
CA ILE A 269 -9.73 1.92 -2.64
C ILE A 269 -8.30 2.39 -2.32
N PRO A 270 -7.25 1.58 -2.60
CA PRO A 270 -5.87 2.03 -2.40
C PRO A 270 -5.52 3.12 -3.42
N VAL A 271 -5.18 4.32 -2.96
CA VAL A 271 -4.89 5.49 -3.82
C VAL A 271 -3.54 6.14 -3.55
N SER A 272 -2.94 5.90 -2.37
CA SER A 272 -1.67 6.54 -1.99
C SER A 272 -0.86 5.68 -1.04
N GLY A 273 0.45 5.76 -1.15
CA GLY A 273 1.41 5.18 -0.19
C GLY A 273 1.67 6.06 1.04
N ASN A 274 1.11 7.28 1.10
CA ASN A 274 1.20 8.18 2.25
C ASN A 274 -0.06 9.05 2.31
N VAL A 275 -0.70 9.08 3.48
CA VAL A 275 -1.92 9.87 3.75
C VAL A 275 -1.81 10.66 5.07
N ASP A 276 -0.62 10.84 5.62
CA ASP A 276 -0.42 11.49 6.92
C ASP A 276 -0.93 12.94 6.95
N ASN A 277 -0.85 13.64 5.82
CA ASN A 277 -1.33 15.00 5.68
C ASN A 277 -2.87 15.10 5.55
N GLU A 278 -3.51 14.00 5.18
CA GLU A 278 -4.96 13.91 4.98
C GLU A 278 -5.72 13.67 6.29
N LEU A 279 -5.03 13.21 7.34
CA LEU A 279 -5.64 12.89 8.64
C LEU A 279 -6.18 14.15 9.32
N THR A 280 -7.41 14.07 9.80
CA THR A 280 -8.02 15.13 10.64
C THR A 280 -7.28 15.26 11.98
N PRO A 281 -7.38 16.41 12.68
CA PRO A 281 -6.79 16.56 14.02
C PRO A 281 -7.24 15.49 15.01
N MET A 282 -8.53 15.13 15.02
CA MET A 282 -9.07 14.08 15.86
C MET A 282 -8.48 12.70 15.53
N GLU A 283 -8.34 12.37 14.26
CA GLU A 283 -7.70 11.11 13.83
C GLU A 283 -6.25 11.03 14.26
N LYS A 284 -5.50 12.13 14.15
CA LYS A 284 -4.11 12.20 14.62
C LYS A 284 -3.99 11.93 16.13
N GLU A 285 -4.88 12.53 16.95
CA GLU A 285 -4.96 12.28 18.39
C GLU A 285 -5.30 10.80 18.67
N ASN A 286 -6.30 10.25 18.00
CA ASN A 286 -6.72 8.86 18.15
C ASN A 286 -5.64 7.87 17.72
N VAL A 287 -4.95 8.12 16.61
CA VAL A 287 -3.82 7.30 16.14
C VAL A 287 -2.67 7.31 17.15
N ALA A 288 -2.36 8.47 17.75
CA ALA A 288 -1.35 8.58 18.80
C ALA A 288 -1.74 7.77 20.04
N LEU A 289 -3.01 7.86 20.47
CA LEU A 289 -3.54 7.08 21.59
C LEU A 289 -3.50 5.58 21.30
N LEU A 290 -3.98 5.14 20.15
CA LEU A 290 -3.96 3.74 19.71
C LEU A 290 -2.53 3.18 19.64
N ASN A 291 -1.56 3.95 19.14
CA ASN A 291 -0.16 3.55 19.12
C ASN A 291 0.41 3.35 20.53
N ARG A 292 0.03 4.20 21.50
CA ARG A 292 0.45 4.05 22.90
C ARG A 292 -0.08 2.75 23.50
N PHE A 293 -1.37 2.44 23.30
CA PHE A 293 -1.98 1.22 23.84
C PHE A 293 -1.47 -0.05 23.17
N THR A 294 -1.24 -0.04 21.86
CA THR A 294 -0.72 -1.19 21.10
C THR A 294 0.63 -1.70 21.63
N LYS A 295 1.45 -0.84 22.27
CA LYS A 295 2.74 -1.24 22.85
C LYS A 295 2.62 -2.20 24.02
N TYR A 296 1.51 -2.12 24.78
CA TYR A 296 1.30 -2.87 26.02
C TYR A 296 0.21 -3.94 25.89
N ALA A 297 -0.54 -3.92 24.80
CA ALA A 297 -1.59 -4.89 24.55
C ALA A 297 -1.03 -6.23 24.07
N GLU A 298 -1.70 -7.31 24.45
CA GLU A 298 -1.37 -8.67 24.04
C GLU A 298 -2.28 -9.15 22.92
N ASP A 299 -1.78 -10.06 22.09
CA ASP A 299 -2.57 -10.75 21.09
C ASP A 299 -3.27 -11.96 21.71
N LYS A 300 -4.46 -12.26 21.22
CA LYS A 300 -5.13 -13.54 21.42
C LYS A 300 -4.92 -14.42 20.19
N TYR A 301 -4.46 -15.64 20.43
CA TYR A 301 -4.28 -16.66 19.40
C TYR A 301 -5.37 -17.72 19.53
N ASP A 302 -5.83 -18.23 18.41
CA ASP A 302 -6.81 -19.31 18.36
C ASP A 302 -6.43 -20.31 17.27
N SER A 303 -6.75 -21.61 17.52
CA SER A 303 -6.63 -22.67 16.52
C SER A 303 -8.01 -22.92 15.90
N PHE A 304 -8.14 -22.60 14.61
CA PHE A 304 -9.39 -22.83 13.89
C PHE A 304 -9.48 -24.30 13.47
N GLY A 305 -10.64 -24.92 13.74
CA GLY A 305 -10.92 -26.29 13.33
C GLY A 305 -10.87 -27.35 14.43
N ARG A 306 -10.88 -26.94 15.69
CA ARG A 306 -11.10 -27.86 16.82
C ARG A 306 -12.45 -27.65 17.51
#